data_4b09e30292ed3010bae02cc51aa9f26b
#
_entry.id   4b09e30292ed3010bae02cc51aa9f26b
#
_cell.length_a   1.000
_cell.length_b   1.000
_cell.length_c   1.000
_cell.angle_alpha   90.00
_cell.angle_beta   90.00
_cell.angle_gamma   90.00
#
_symmetry.space_group_name_H-M   'P 1'
#
loop_
_entity.id
_entity.type
_entity.pdbx_description
1 polymer ?
#
loop_
_entity_poly.entity_id
_entity_poly.type
_entity_poly.pdbx_seq_one_letter_code
_entity_poly.pdbx_strand_id
1 'polypeptide(L)'
;MAVFYIEKTRDYTVMSNHHLRNAGLSLKSKGLLSMMLSLPEDWNYTTRGLAKICKEGTDSIDSALKKLEWAGYIVRNRLRDRKGKIVDVEYAIYETPHPRTRGIRARTSRIQLAWIRKTQI
;
A
#
# COMPACT_ATOMS: atom_id res chain seq x y z
N MET A 1 -26.39 -2.71 26.41
CA MET A 1 -25.04 -2.66 25.79
C MET A 1 -24.72 -3.99 25.18
N ALA A 2 -24.22 -4.00 23.96
CA ALA A 2 -23.81 -5.24 23.29
C ALA A 2 -22.49 -5.73 23.85
N VAL A 3 -22.36 -7.04 24.01
CA VAL A 3 -21.13 -7.68 24.39
C VAL A 3 -20.54 -8.35 23.16
N PHE A 4 -19.27 -8.06 22.87
CA PHE A 4 -18.60 -8.62 21.71
C PHE A 4 -17.70 -9.76 22.14
N TYR A 5 -17.75 -10.82 21.38
CA TYR A 5 -16.96 -11.99 21.59
C TYR A 5 -16.19 -12.33 20.34
N ILE A 6 -14.86 -12.42 20.42
CA ILE A 6 -14.00 -12.63 19.26
C ILE A 6 -13.24 -13.92 19.45
N GLU A 7 -13.44 -14.87 18.54
CA GLU A 7 -12.63 -16.06 18.46
C GLU A 7 -11.57 -15.87 17.39
N LYS A 8 -10.31 -15.93 17.80
CA LYS A 8 -9.19 -15.81 16.87
C LYS A 8 -8.81 -17.18 16.33
N THR A 9 -8.54 -17.21 15.04
CA THR A 9 -8.16 -18.42 14.32
C THR A 9 -6.74 -18.27 13.77
N ARG A 10 -6.35 -19.21 12.91
CA ARG A 10 -5.08 -19.11 12.18
C ARG A 10 -5.22 -18.13 11.03
N ASP A 11 -4.11 -17.83 10.41
CA ASP A 11 -4.07 -16.96 9.21
C ASP A 11 -4.59 -15.57 9.55
N TYR A 12 -3.85 -14.89 10.39
CA TYR A 12 -4.14 -13.52 10.78
C TYR A 12 -2.94 -12.62 10.51
N THR A 13 -3.21 -11.33 10.40
CA THR A 13 -2.18 -10.33 10.14
C THR A 13 -2.03 -9.42 11.36
N VAL A 14 -0.78 -9.20 11.76
CA VAL A 14 -0.45 -8.20 12.77
C VAL A 14 -0.06 -6.91 12.05
N MET A 15 -0.74 -5.82 12.35
CA MET A 15 -0.46 -4.54 11.73
C MET A 15 -0.74 -3.39 12.68
N SER A 16 -0.13 -2.24 12.42
CA SER A 16 -0.39 -1.03 13.18
C SER A 16 -1.86 -0.61 13.05
N ASN A 17 -2.40 -0.02 14.10
CA ASN A 17 -3.76 0.52 14.09
C ASN A 17 -3.83 1.93 13.49
N HIS A 18 -2.71 2.49 13.10
CA HIS A 18 -2.65 3.91 12.71
C HIS A 18 -3.66 4.25 11.62
N HIS A 19 -3.65 3.51 10.51
CA HIS A 19 -4.57 3.79 9.40
C HIS A 19 -6.02 3.49 9.76
N LEU A 20 -6.26 2.48 10.60
CA LEU A 20 -7.61 2.12 11.02
C LEU A 20 -8.25 3.22 11.86
N ARG A 21 -7.45 3.98 12.61
CA ARG A 21 -7.93 5.05 13.47
C ARG A 21 -7.84 6.42 12.83
N ASN A 22 -7.35 6.51 11.60
CA ASN A 22 -7.22 7.77 10.89
C ASN A 22 -8.58 8.21 10.33
N ALA A 23 -9.20 9.19 10.97
CA ALA A 23 -10.52 9.69 10.55
C ALA A 23 -10.51 10.34 9.17
N GLY A 24 -9.35 10.70 8.66
CA GLY A 24 -9.20 11.27 7.31
C GLY A 24 -9.23 10.26 6.18
N LEU A 25 -9.20 8.95 6.50
CA LEU A 25 -9.28 7.90 5.49
C LEU A 25 -10.69 7.34 5.38
N SER A 26 -11.11 7.06 4.14
CA SER A 26 -12.36 6.33 3.91
C SER A 26 -12.24 4.88 4.37
N LEU A 27 -13.36 4.26 4.66
CA LEU A 27 -13.39 2.85 5.02
C LEU A 27 -12.81 1.97 3.90
N LYS A 28 -13.06 2.32 2.66
CA LYS A 28 -12.50 1.63 1.49
C LYS A 28 -10.97 1.69 1.47
N SER A 29 -10.41 2.87 1.72
CA SER A 29 -8.95 3.03 1.77
C SER A 29 -8.33 2.27 2.94
N LYS A 30 -8.97 2.31 4.11
CA LYS A 30 -8.53 1.53 5.27
C LYS A 30 -8.53 0.03 4.98
N GLY A 31 -9.60 -0.45 4.37
CA GLY A 31 -9.71 -1.86 3.99
C GLY A 31 -8.67 -2.28 2.97
N LEU A 32 -8.44 -1.45 1.96
CA LEU A 32 -7.46 -1.74 0.94
C LEU A 32 -6.04 -1.81 1.52
N LEU A 33 -5.66 -0.85 2.36
CA LEU A 33 -4.34 -0.88 2.98
C LEU A 33 -4.18 -2.10 3.89
N SER A 34 -5.20 -2.43 4.67
CA SER A 34 -5.16 -3.62 5.52
C SER A 34 -4.97 -4.89 4.70
N MET A 35 -5.67 -4.99 3.58
CA MET A 35 -5.52 -6.13 2.68
C MET A 35 -4.11 -6.19 2.10
N MET A 36 -3.56 -5.05 1.67
CA MET A 36 -2.21 -5.00 1.12
C MET A 36 -1.17 -5.41 2.14
N LEU A 37 -1.35 -5.01 3.40
CA LEU A 37 -0.44 -5.42 4.48
C LEU A 37 -0.53 -6.91 4.79
N SER A 38 -1.61 -7.56 4.42
CA SER A 38 -1.79 -8.99 4.64
C SER A 38 -1.21 -9.85 3.52
N LEU A 39 -0.89 -9.27 2.37
CA LEU A 39 -0.43 -10.02 1.22
C LEU A 39 1.06 -10.38 1.34
N PRO A 40 1.50 -11.47 0.69
CA PRO A 40 2.92 -11.83 0.67
C PRO A 40 3.80 -10.73 0.09
N GLU A 41 5.06 -10.67 0.51
CA GLU A 41 6.00 -9.65 0.04
C GLU A 41 6.23 -9.70 -1.47
N ASP A 42 6.10 -10.86 -2.08
CA ASP A 42 6.29 -11.04 -3.51
C ASP A 42 5.02 -10.81 -4.32
N TRP A 43 3.95 -10.32 -3.69
CA TRP A 43 2.71 -10.04 -4.39
C TRP A 43 2.91 -8.95 -5.44
N ASN A 44 2.34 -9.16 -6.62
CA ASN A 44 2.40 -8.18 -7.70
C ASN A 44 1.33 -7.10 -7.50
N TYR A 45 1.73 -5.98 -6.93
CA TYR A 45 0.83 -4.87 -6.64
C TYR A 45 0.55 -4.06 -7.90
N THR A 46 -0.38 -4.53 -8.69
CA THR A 46 -0.94 -3.76 -9.80
C THR A 46 -2.40 -3.46 -9.50
N THR A 47 -2.93 -2.38 -10.11
CA THR A 47 -4.35 -2.07 -9.96
C THR A 47 -5.21 -3.25 -10.39
N ARG A 48 -4.85 -3.90 -11.50
CA ARG A 48 -5.56 -5.10 -11.98
C ARG A 48 -5.45 -6.27 -11.03
N GLY A 49 -4.24 -6.51 -10.50
CA GLY A 49 -4.01 -7.61 -9.56
C GLY A 49 -4.81 -7.43 -8.28
N LEU A 50 -4.85 -6.22 -7.76
CA LEU A 50 -5.67 -5.92 -6.59
C LEU A 50 -7.16 -6.05 -6.88
N ALA A 51 -7.60 -5.61 -8.05
CA ALA A 51 -9.01 -5.71 -8.42
C ALA A 51 -9.47 -7.16 -8.56
N LYS A 52 -8.57 -8.08 -8.93
CA LYS A 52 -8.90 -9.50 -9.03
C LYS A 52 -9.26 -10.15 -7.70
N ILE A 53 -8.69 -9.66 -6.62
CA ILE A 53 -8.95 -10.20 -5.28
C ILE A 53 -9.93 -9.35 -4.49
N CYS A 54 -10.52 -8.35 -5.12
CA CYS A 54 -11.53 -7.48 -4.55
C CYS A 54 -12.79 -7.54 -5.39
N LYS A 55 -13.89 -7.14 -4.79
CA LYS A 55 -15.15 -7.01 -5.53
C LYS A 55 -15.16 -5.77 -6.42
N GLU A 56 -14.40 -4.75 -6.02
CA GLU A 56 -14.36 -3.45 -6.68
C GLU A 56 -13.63 -3.53 -8.02
N GLY A 57 -14.03 -2.65 -8.96
CA GLY A 57 -13.34 -2.52 -10.25
C GLY A 57 -12.05 -1.74 -10.14
N THR A 58 -11.31 -1.71 -11.23
CA THR A 58 -9.99 -1.06 -11.28
C THR A 58 -10.03 0.42 -10.97
N ASP A 59 -11.07 1.13 -11.40
CA ASP A 59 -11.20 2.57 -11.11
C ASP A 59 -11.35 2.84 -9.63
N SER A 60 -12.14 2.02 -8.95
CA SER A 60 -12.36 2.15 -7.51
C SER A 60 -11.06 1.85 -6.74
N ILE A 61 -10.35 0.82 -7.14
CA ILE A 61 -9.06 0.47 -6.54
C ILE A 61 -8.04 1.59 -6.76
N ASP A 62 -7.95 2.11 -7.97
CA ASP A 62 -7.00 3.18 -8.28
C ASP A 62 -7.30 4.46 -7.48
N SER A 63 -8.57 4.79 -7.33
CA SER A 63 -8.99 5.93 -6.51
C SER A 63 -8.56 5.74 -5.05
N ALA A 64 -8.75 4.56 -4.49
CA ALA A 64 -8.35 4.27 -3.11
C ALA A 64 -6.82 4.31 -2.96
N LEU A 65 -6.08 3.79 -3.96
CA LEU A 65 -4.62 3.85 -3.95
C LEU A 65 -4.11 5.29 -3.96
N LYS A 66 -4.73 6.15 -4.76
CA LYS A 66 -4.35 7.57 -4.81
C LYS A 66 -4.55 8.26 -3.46
N LYS A 67 -5.64 7.95 -2.77
CA LYS A 67 -5.90 8.51 -1.44
C LYS A 67 -4.87 8.02 -0.43
N LEU A 68 -4.47 6.76 -0.50
CA LEU A 68 -3.43 6.22 0.36
C LEU A 68 -2.06 6.83 0.08
N GLU A 69 -1.75 7.07 -1.20
CA GLU A 69 -0.53 7.79 -1.57
C GLU A 69 -0.53 9.21 -1.02
N TRP A 70 -1.64 9.91 -1.17
CA TRP A 70 -1.77 11.27 -0.65
C TRP A 70 -1.58 11.32 0.86
N ALA A 71 -2.13 10.33 1.55
CA ALA A 71 -2.04 10.26 3.01
C ALA A 71 -0.66 9.79 3.52
N GLY A 72 0.19 9.28 2.63
CA GLY A 72 1.56 8.87 2.99
C GLY A 72 1.75 7.41 3.33
N TYR A 73 0.73 6.58 3.18
CA TYR A 73 0.84 5.14 3.48
C TYR A 73 1.44 4.33 2.34
N ILE A 74 1.35 4.83 1.13
CA ILE A 74 1.86 4.15 -0.06
C ILE A 74 2.69 5.13 -0.86
N VAL A 75 3.83 4.65 -1.35
CA VAL A 75 4.62 5.37 -2.35
C VAL A 75 4.77 4.44 -3.54
N ARG A 76 4.30 4.89 -4.69
CA ARG A 76 4.45 4.16 -5.95
C ARG A 76 5.53 4.83 -6.79
N ASN A 77 6.47 4.04 -7.28
CA ASN A 77 7.51 4.51 -8.17
C ASN A 77 7.41 3.78 -9.49
N ARG A 78 7.17 4.52 -10.55
CA ARG A 78 7.05 3.95 -11.89
C ARG A 78 8.43 3.87 -12.51
N LEU A 79 8.87 2.64 -12.78
CA LEU A 79 10.14 2.38 -13.41
C LEU A 79 9.99 2.50 -14.93
N ARG A 80 10.90 3.24 -15.55
CA ARG A 80 10.86 3.50 -16.99
C ARG A 80 12.09 2.92 -17.65
N ASP A 81 11.92 2.48 -18.91
CA ASP A 81 13.05 2.07 -19.73
C ASP A 81 13.76 3.30 -20.35
N ARG A 82 14.75 3.03 -21.17
CA ARG A 82 15.54 4.11 -21.83
C ARG A 82 14.68 5.00 -22.72
N LYS A 83 13.55 4.48 -23.22
CA LYS A 83 12.63 5.21 -24.09
C LYS A 83 11.58 5.98 -23.29
N GLY A 84 11.61 5.91 -21.96
CA GLY A 84 10.65 6.57 -21.09
C GLY A 84 9.35 5.79 -20.90
N LYS A 85 9.26 4.58 -21.42
CA LYS A 85 8.06 3.75 -21.25
C LYS A 85 8.06 3.10 -19.88
N ILE A 86 6.89 3.11 -19.22
CA ILE A 86 6.74 2.46 -17.93
C ILE A 86 6.82 0.95 -18.11
N VAL A 87 7.77 0.31 -17.45
CA VAL A 87 7.98 -1.15 -17.55
C VAL A 87 7.58 -1.85 -16.25
N ASP A 88 7.55 -1.14 -15.13
CA ASP A 88 7.17 -1.73 -13.85
C ASP A 88 6.78 -0.65 -12.87
N VAL A 89 6.19 -1.05 -11.74
CA VAL A 89 5.83 -0.15 -10.64
C VAL A 89 6.30 -0.78 -9.33
N GLU A 90 7.11 -0.03 -8.60
CA GLU A 90 7.49 -0.41 -7.24
C GLU A 90 6.50 0.18 -6.25
N TYR A 91 6.17 -0.59 -5.24
CA TYR A 91 5.34 -0.14 -4.13
C TYR A 91 6.14 -0.19 -2.84
N ALA A 92 6.12 0.91 -2.10
CA ALA A 92 6.54 0.93 -0.70
C ALA A 92 5.28 1.17 0.14
N ILE A 93 5.02 0.27 1.06
CA ILE A 93 3.82 0.29 1.89
C ILE A 93 4.23 0.52 3.32
N TYR A 94 3.64 1.52 3.96
CA TYR A 94 3.98 1.93 5.32
C TYR A 94 2.78 1.77 6.23
N GLU A 95 3.01 1.23 7.41
CA GLU A 95 1.97 1.09 8.43
C GLU A 95 1.58 2.44 9.04
N THR A 96 2.51 3.38 9.05
CA THR A 96 2.27 4.77 9.47
C THR A 96 2.68 5.69 8.34
N PRO A 97 2.10 6.91 8.26
CA PRO A 97 2.43 7.79 7.16
C PRO A 97 3.93 8.08 7.08
N HIS A 98 4.48 7.85 5.92
CA HIS A 98 5.87 8.16 5.66
C HIS A 98 6.03 9.68 5.55
N PRO A 99 7.05 10.30 6.18
CA PRO A 99 7.27 11.72 6.03
C PRO A 99 7.47 12.06 4.55
N ARG A 100 6.54 12.85 4.02
CA ARG A 100 6.59 13.23 2.61
C ARG A 100 7.26 14.56 2.49
N THR A 101 8.44 14.55 1.97
CA THR A 101 8.92 15.75 1.32
C THR A 101 8.19 15.84 -0.01
N ARG A 102 7.69 17.01 -0.36
CA ARG A 102 7.02 17.20 -1.63
C ARG A 102 7.94 16.96 -2.83
N GLY A 103 9.22 16.77 -2.59
CA GLY A 103 10.17 16.43 -3.62
C GLY A 103 10.06 14.98 -4.05
N ILE A 104 9.54 14.75 -5.22
CA ILE A 104 9.39 13.41 -5.78
C ILE A 104 10.73 12.67 -5.87
N ARG A 105 11.80 13.40 -6.16
CA ARG A 105 13.13 12.82 -6.31
C ARG A 105 13.66 12.19 -5.02
N ALA A 106 13.44 12.84 -3.89
CA ALA A 106 13.88 12.30 -2.60
C ALA A 106 13.15 11.01 -2.28
N ARG A 107 11.87 10.92 -2.62
CA ARG A 107 11.09 9.70 -2.41
C ARG A 107 11.58 8.54 -3.27
N THR A 108 11.90 8.82 -4.53
CA THR A 108 12.44 7.81 -5.42
C THR A 108 13.73 7.21 -4.87
N SER A 109 14.64 8.05 -4.39
CA SER A 109 15.88 7.59 -3.78
C SER A 109 15.63 6.70 -2.56
N ARG A 110 14.67 7.08 -1.72
CA ARG A 110 14.33 6.30 -0.52
C ARG A 110 13.75 4.94 -0.88
N ILE A 111 12.90 4.89 -1.88
CA ILE A 111 12.33 3.63 -2.35
C ILE A 111 13.44 2.72 -2.88
N GLN A 112 14.35 3.25 -3.66
CA GLN A 112 15.47 2.50 -4.17
C GLN A 112 16.37 1.97 -3.04
N LEU A 113 16.65 2.79 -2.04
CA LEU A 113 17.44 2.37 -0.89
C LEU A 113 16.75 1.27 -0.08
N ALA A 114 15.46 1.41 0.15
CA ALA A 114 14.69 0.39 0.85
C ALA A 114 14.68 -0.93 0.08
N TRP A 115 14.55 -0.87 -1.24
CA TRP A 115 14.58 -2.04 -2.10
C TRP A 115 15.96 -2.71 -2.07
N ILE A 116 17.03 -1.92 -2.16
CA ILE A 116 18.40 -2.44 -2.09
C ILE A 116 18.63 -3.16 -0.77
N ARG A 117 18.18 -2.59 0.35
CA ARG A 117 18.32 -3.26 1.65
C ARG A 117 17.63 -4.60 1.69
N LYS A 118 16.45 -4.71 1.11
CA LYS A 118 15.71 -5.97 1.05
C LYS A 118 16.43 -7.02 0.23
N THR A 119 17.10 -6.61 -0.84
CA THR A 119 17.78 -7.55 -1.73
C THR A 119 19.16 -7.95 -1.25
N GLN A 120 19.73 -7.27 -0.28
CA GLN A 120 21.06 -7.55 0.25
C GLN A 120 21.07 -8.53 1.43
N ILE A 121 19.95 -9.02 1.83
CA ILE A 121 19.86 -9.95 2.97
C ILE A 121 20.12 -11.40 2.54
#